data_4c9af781366e4ea3d50cf66681d0e7d9
#
_entry.id   4c9af781366e4ea3d50cf66681d0e7d9
#
_cell.length_a   1.000
_cell.length_b   1.000
_cell.length_c   1.000
_cell.angle_alpha   90.00
_cell.angle_beta   90.00
_cell.angle_gamma   90.00
#
_symmetry.space_group_name_H-M   'P 1'
#
loop_
_entity.id
_entity.type
_entity.pdbx_description
1 polymer ?
#
loop_
_entity_poly.entity_id
_entity_poly.type
_entity_poly.pdbx_seq_one_letter_code
_entity_poly.pdbx_strand_id
1 'polypeptide(L)'
;GGPAGLSCAYQLALMGHEVTIFDEHAELGGMMRYGIPGFRTPRDLLDAEINRILALGVQTKLGARVGSDVTLESLQKDFDAVFMGLGAQGGRALPVPGSDAPNCVTATSFLRAFNDGRLKHVGKRVVVVGGGDTSIDVATVARRLGHIQHIRPTDHPELVIVGKAAQDVAEVSARQGAEVTLTSVFSIEKMQANRHEIEHALAEGIAIRDGWAPGEGLR
;
A
#
# COMPACT_ATOMS: atom_id res chain seq x y z
N GLY A 1 -2.68 -12.45 -8.23
CA GLY A 1 -3.62 -12.60 -7.10
C GLY A 1 -4.34 -11.30 -6.74
N GLY A 2 -4.14 -10.20 -7.49
CA GLY A 2 -4.90 -8.97 -7.34
C GLY A 2 -6.28 -9.01 -8.00
N PRO A 3 -7.06 -7.89 -7.94
CA PRO A 3 -8.44 -7.84 -8.44
C PRO A 3 -8.60 -8.30 -9.89
N ALA A 4 -7.67 -7.91 -10.77
CA ALA A 4 -7.74 -8.29 -12.18
C ALA A 4 -7.57 -9.80 -12.39
N GLY A 5 -6.56 -10.40 -11.74
CA GLY A 5 -6.32 -11.84 -11.83
C GLY A 5 -7.44 -12.66 -11.19
N LEU A 6 -7.93 -12.23 -10.01
CA LEU A 6 -9.07 -12.88 -9.35
C LEU A 6 -10.34 -12.81 -10.17
N SER A 7 -10.64 -11.67 -10.82
CA SER A 7 -11.79 -11.53 -11.72
C SER A 7 -11.66 -12.44 -12.95
N CYS A 8 -10.47 -12.51 -13.55
CA CYS A 8 -10.20 -13.41 -14.66
C CYS A 8 -10.38 -14.87 -14.23
N ALA A 9 -9.81 -15.26 -13.08
CA ALA A 9 -9.92 -16.62 -12.54
C ALA A 9 -11.38 -17.02 -12.28
N TYR A 10 -12.17 -16.12 -11.72
CA TYR A 10 -13.60 -16.34 -11.50
C TYR A 10 -14.34 -16.65 -12.80
N GLN A 11 -14.15 -15.81 -13.83
CA GLN A 11 -14.82 -15.98 -15.11
C GLN A 11 -14.40 -17.29 -15.80
N LEU A 12 -13.11 -17.59 -15.84
CA LEU A 12 -12.59 -18.80 -16.46
C LEU A 12 -13.08 -20.06 -15.73
N ALA A 13 -13.08 -20.07 -14.40
CA ALA A 13 -13.59 -21.19 -13.61
C ALA A 13 -15.09 -21.43 -13.86
N LEU A 14 -15.91 -20.37 -13.97
CA LEU A 14 -17.32 -20.50 -14.33
C LEU A 14 -17.53 -21.07 -15.75
N MET A 15 -16.58 -20.85 -16.66
CA MET A 15 -16.59 -21.42 -18.01
C MET A 15 -16.08 -22.86 -18.05
N GLY A 16 -15.66 -23.43 -16.93
CA GLY A 16 -15.18 -24.80 -16.80
C GLY A 16 -13.70 -25.01 -17.10
N HIS A 17 -12.89 -23.93 -17.13
CA HIS A 17 -11.44 -24.04 -17.29
C HIS A 17 -10.77 -24.34 -15.95
N GLU A 18 -9.68 -25.10 -15.99
CA GLU A 18 -8.76 -25.24 -14.85
C GLU A 18 -7.90 -23.98 -14.72
N VAL A 19 -7.90 -23.36 -13.55
CA VAL A 19 -7.22 -22.09 -13.33
C VAL A 19 -6.22 -22.18 -12.19
N THR A 20 -5.00 -21.68 -12.40
CA THR A 20 -3.98 -21.52 -11.36
C THR A 20 -3.55 -20.07 -11.28
N ILE A 21 -3.62 -19.47 -10.08
CA ILE A 21 -3.13 -18.12 -9.79
C ILE A 21 -1.71 -18.23 -9.22
N PHE A 22 -0.77 -17.51 -9.84
CA PHE A 22 0.58 -17.28 -9.31
C PHE A 22 0.66 -15.88 -8.71
N ASP A 23 1.19 -15.76 -7.50
CA ASP A 23 1.42 -14.46 -6.84
C ASP A 23 2.70 -14.49 -6.01
N GLU A 24 3.46 -13.41 -6.04
CA GLU A 24 4.69 -13.28 -5.24
C GLU A 24 4.43 -13.11 -3.74
N HIS A 25 3.22 -12.75 -3.36
CA HIS A 25 2.83 -12.55 -1.97
C HIS A 25 2.34 -13.84 -1.31
N ALA A 26 2.31 -13.83 0.02
CA ALA A 26 1.80 -14.94 0.81
C ALA A 26 0.26 -15.05 0.80
N GLU A 27 -0.43 -13.97 0.42
CA GLU A 27 -1.89 -13.88 0.42
C GLU A 27 -2.39 -13.18 -0.84
N LEU A 28 -3.56 -13.61 -1.31
CA LEU A 28 -4.25 -12.98 -2.43
C LEU A 28 -4.91 -11.65 -2.03
N GLY A 29 -5.24 -10.82 -3.01
CA GLY A 29 -5.93 -9.55 -2.86
C GLY A 29 -5.18 -8.37 -3.48
N GLY A 30 -3.88 -8.51 -3.78
CA GLY A 30 -3.08 -7.49 -4.44
C GLY A 30 -3.19 -6.12 -3.74
N MET A 31 -3.40 -5.04 -4.49
CA MET A 31 -3.49 -3.69 -3.92
C MET A 31 -4.69 -3.48 -2.99
N MET A 32 -5.75 -4.28 -3.07
CA MET A 32 -6.85 -4.22 -2.09
C MET A 32 -6.40 -4.68 -0.70
N ARG A 33 -5.43 -5.60 -0.63
CA ARG A 33 -4.84 -6.08 0.63
C ARG A 33 -3.64 -5.24 1.06
N TYR A 34 -2.70 -5.02 0.15
CA TYR A 34 -1.38 -4.45 0.46
C TYR A 34 -1.31 -2.94 0.31
N GLY A 35 -2.21 -2.33 -0.48
CA GLY A 35 -2.25 -0.89 -0.74
C GLY A 35 -3.33 -0.16 0.06
N ILE A 36 -4.56 -0.67 0.08
CA ILE A 36 -5.67 -0.01 0.78
C ILE A 36 -5.65 -0.38 2.26
N PRO A 37 -5.75 0.60 3.19
CA PRO A 37 -5.81 0.31 4.62
C PRO A 37 -7.01 -0.56 5.02
N GLY A 38 -6.82 -1.45 6.02
CA GLY A 38 -7.85 -2.37 6.47
C GLY A 38 -9.14 -1.72 7.00
N PHE A 39 -9.06 -0.49 7.48
CA PHE A 39 -10.24 0.27 7.90
C PHE A 39 -11.11 0.76 6.74
N ARG A 40 -10.57 0.82 5.51
CA ARG A 40 -11.34 1.12 4.29
C ARG A 40 -11.82 -0.15 3.57
N THR A 41 -11.00 -1.19 3.59
CA THR A 41 -11.34 -2.50 3.01
C THR A 41 -11.16 -3.56 4.08
N PRO A 42 -12.20 -3.90 4.84
CA PRO A 42 -12.15 -4.94 5.88
C PRO A 42 -11.63 -6.26 5.31
N ARG A 43 -10.68 -6.86 6.02
CA ARG A 43 -9.96 -8.05 5.52
C ARG A 43 -10.85 -9.29 5.48
N ASP A 44 -11.77 -9.42 6.42
CA ASP A 44 -12.77 -10.48 6.46
C ASP A 44 -13.69 -10.47 5.22
N LEU A 45 -14.12 -9.30 4.76
CA LEU A 45 -14.90 -9.16 3.55
C LEU A 45 -14.09 -9.50 2.29
N LEU A 46 -12.85 -9.01 2.22
CA LEU A 46 -11.94 -9.32 1.12
C LEU A 46 -11.68 -10.83 1.05
N ASP A 47 -11.40 -11.46 2.20
CA ASP A 47 -11.14 -12.89 2.29
C ASP A 47 -12.38 -13.71 1.93
N ALA A 48 -13.57 -13.27 2.32
CA ALA A 48 -14.82 -13.93 1.93
C ALA A 48 -15.01 -13.93 0.40
N GLU A 49 -14.74 -12.82 -0.28
CA GLU A 49 -14.83 -12.75 -1.74
C GLU A 49 -13.75 -13.60 -2.42
N ILE A 50 -12.51 -13.58 -1.94
CA ILE A 50 -11.44 -14.43 -2.46
C ILE A 50 -11.81 -15.92 -2.31
N ASN A 51 -12.28 -16.31 -1.12
CA ASN A 51 -12.65 -17.71 -0.84
C ASN A 51 -13.80 -18.20 -1.71
N ARG A 52 -14.77 -17.34 -2.09
CA ARG A 52 -15.80 -17.69 -3.07
C ARG A 52 -15.22 -18.05 -4.44
N ILE A 53 -14.18 -17.31 -4.87
CA ILE A 53 -13.49 -17.59 -6.14
C ILE A 53 -12.73 -18.91 -6.04
N LEU A 54 -11.99 -19.12 -4.95
CA LEU A 54 -11.22 -20.35 -4.74
C LEU A 54 -12.12 -21.58 -4.62
N ALA A 55 -13.32 -21.44 -4.06
CA ALA A 55 -14.30 -22.52 -3.94
C ALA A 55 -14.79 -23.07 -5.31
N LEU A 56 -14.56 -22.33 -6.41
CA LEU A 56 -14.81 -22.82 -7.77
C LEU A 56 -13.74 -23.82 -8.27
N GLY A 57 -12.75 -24.17 -7.44
CA GLY A 57 -11.66 -25.08 -7.82
C GLY A 57 -10.40 -24.36 -8.32
N VAL A 58 -10.32 -23.03 -8.18
CA VAL A 58 -9.14 -22.25 -8.58
C VAL A 58 -7.95 -22.62 -7.68
N GLN A 59 -6.85 -23.02 -8.31
CA GLN A 59 -5.60 -23.35 -7.61
C GLN A 59 -4.74 -22.11 -7.40
N THR A 60 -3.85 -22.15 -6.40
CA THR A 60 -2.93 -21.04 -6.07
C THR A 60 -1.50 -21.52 -5.90
N LYS A 61 -0.56 -20.71 -6.38
CA LYS A 61 0.88 -20.80 -6.18
C LYS A 61 1.37 -19.48 -5.60
N LEU A 62 1.34 -19.37 -4.27
CA LEU A 62 1.73 -18.17 -3.53
C LEU A 62 3.23 -18.19 -3.22
N GLY A 63 3.81 -17.00 -2.99
CA GLY A 63 5.26 -16.84 -2.82
C GLY A 63 6.06 -17.13 -4.09
N ALA A 64 5.40 -17.13 -5.25
CA ALA A 64 6.00 -17.47 -6.55
C ALA A 64 6.07 -16.22 -7.44
N ARG A 65 7.25 -15.62 -7.51
CA ARG A 65 7.50 -14.43 -8.32
C ARG A 65 7.85 -14.79 -9.75
N VAL A 66 7.06 -14.30 -10.69
CA VAL A 66 7.34 -14.45 -12.13
C VAL A 66 8.58 -13.65 -12.50
N GLY A 67 9.53 -14.30 -13.15
CA GLY A 67 10.83 -13.75 -13.53
C GLY A 67 11.99 -14.17 -12.60
N SER A 68 11.70 -14.73 -11.41
CA SER A 68 12.72 -15.32 -10.54
C SER A 68 12.41 -16.77 -10.15
N ASP A 69 11.24 -17.04 -9.59
CA ASP A 69 10.86 -18.37 -9.10
C ASP A 69 10.18 -19.20 -10.19
N VAL A 70 9.49 -18.54 -11.08
CA VAL A 70 8.86 -19.13 -12.28
C VAL A 70 9.06 -18.21 -13.48
N THR A 71 9.39 -18.76 -14.64
CA THR A 71 9.58 -17.97 -15.85
C THR A 71 8.32 -17.89 -16.70
N LEU A 72 8.20 -16.85 -17.51
CA LEU A 72 7.06 -16.73 -18.42
C LEU A 72 7.05 -17.86 -19.46
N GLU A 73 8.25 -18.27 -19.92
CA GLU A 73 8.41 -19.38 -20.87
C GLU A 73 7.91 -20.71 -20.29
N SER A 74 8.17 -20.99 -18.98
CA SER A 74 7.65 -22.19 -18.34
C SER A 74 6.12 -22.13 -18.23
N LEU A 75 5.55 -20.98 -17.89
CA LEU A 75 4.11 -20.81 -17.84
C LEU A 75 3.44 -21.00 -19.21
N GLN A 76 4.05 -20.46 -20.27
CA GLN A 76 3.55 -20.63 -21.65
C GLN A 76 3.63 -22.07 -22.15
N LYS A 77 4.57 -22.86 -21.60
CA LYS A 77 4.70 -24.28 -21.94
C LYS A 77 3.69 -25.15 -21.18
N ASP A 78 3.43 -24.79 -19.92
CA ASP A 78 2.65 -25.62 -19.00
C ASP A 78 1.14 -25.30 -19.03
N PHE A 79 0.75 -24.16 -19.61
CA PHE A 79 -0.63 -23.68 -19.67
C PHE A 79 -1.03 -23.29 -21.09
N ASP A 80 -2.29 -23.50 -21.44
CA ASP A 80 -2.85 -23.13 -22.75
C ASP A 80 -2.92 -21.62 -22.94
N ALA A 81 -3.10 -20.85 -21.85
CA ALA A 81 -3.11 -19.40 -21.86
C ALA A 81 -2.58 -18.82 -20.56
N VAL A 82 -1.95 -17.64 -20.64
CA VAL A 82 -1.44 -16.91 -19.48
C VAL A 82 -2.02 -15.50 -19.46
N PHE A 83 -2.77 -15.17 -18.41
CA PHE A 83 -3.27 -13.82 -18.16
C PHE A 83 -2.33 -13.06 -17.22
N MET A 84 -1.85 -11.91 -17.65
CA MET A 84 -0.91 -11.09 -16.89
C MET A 84 -1.64 -9.96 -16.15
N GLY A 85 -1.99 -10.18 -14.89
CA GLY A 85 -2.63 -9.20 -14.01
C GLY A 85 -1.69 -8.67 -12.93
N LEU A 86 -0.50 -8.19 -13.31
CA LEU A 86 0.61 -7.85 -12.40
C LEU A 86 0.38 -6.59 -11.55
N GLY A 87 -0.56 -5.73 -11.95
CA GLY A 87 -0.88 -4.49 -11.25
C GLY A 87 0.24 -3.43 -11.31
N ALA A 88 0.10 -2.38 -10.51
CA ALA A 88 1.05 -1.28 -10.38
C ALA A 88 1.66 -1.28 -8.97
N GLN A 89 2.66 -2.13 -8.75
CA GLN A 89 3.29 -2.32 -7.43
C GLN A 89 4.33 -1.24 -7.10
N GLY A 90 4.90 -0.59 -8.10
CA GLY A 90 5.91 0.46 -7.92
C GLY A 90 5.29 1.80 -7.53
N GLY A 91 5.81 2.42 -6.47
CA GLY A 91 5.47 3.81 -6.14
C GLY A 91 6.15 4.78 -7.10
N ARG A 92 5.47 5.89 -7.43
CA ARG A 92 6.08 6.96 -8.21
C ARG A 92 7.03 7.77 -7.34
N ALA A 93 8.29 7.86 -7.74
CA ALA A 93 9.25 8.75 -7.10
C ALA A 93 8.93 10.21 -7.41
N LEU A 94 9.21 11.10 -6.47
CA LEU A 94 9.11 12.55 -6.65
C LEU A 94 10.42 13.06 -7.30
N PRO A 95 10.38 13.69 -8.48
CA PRO A 95 11.60 14.12 -9.18
C PRO A 95 12.11 15.47 -8.64
N VAL A 96 12.47 15.53 -7.36
CA VAL A 96 13.04 16.74 -6.72
C VAL A 96 14.29 16.38 -5.95
N PRO A 97 15.25 17.31 -5.79
CA PRO A 97 16.45 17.11 -4.98
C PRO A 97 16.11 16.65 -3.56
N GLY A 98 16.81 15.63 -3.06
CA GLY A 98 16.60 15.06 -1.72
C GLY A 98 15.46 14.04 -1.61
N SER A 99 14.78 13.71 -2.70
CA SER A 99 13.73 12.65 -2.69
C SER A 99 14.29 11.24 -2.45
N ASP A 100 15.60 11.07 -2.55
CA ASP A 100 16.36 9.86 -2.26
C ASP A 100 16.80 9.75 -0.79
N ALA A 101 16.48 10.76 0.04
CA ALA A 101 16.79 10.72 1.46
C ALA A 101 16.10 9.52 2.16
N PRO A 102 16.72 8.89 3.16
CA PRO A 102 16.18 7.71 3.84
C PRO A 102 14.77 7.90 4.44
N ASN A 103 14.40 9.12 4.78
CA ASN A 103 13.08 9.49 5.32
C ASN A 103 12.06 9.84 4.23
N CYS A 104 12.43 9.79 2.94
CA CYS A 104 11.52 9.94 1.81
C CYS A 104 11.13 8.55 1.29
N VAL A 105 9.85 8.20 1.41
CA VAL A 105 9.33 6.89 1.01
C VAL A 105 8.12 7.03 0.12
N THR A 106 7.91 6.07 -0.76
CA THR A 106 6.72 6.07 -1.63
C THR A 106 5.48 5.68 -0.84
N ALA A 107 4.33 6.21 -1.23
CA ALA A 107 3.04 5.90 -0.63
C ALA A 107 2.74 4.38 -0.62
N THR A 108 3.05 3.69 -1.72
CA THR A 108 2.85 2.24 -1.84
C THR A 108 3.70 1.46 -0.84
N SER A 109 4.98 1.82 -0.66
CA SER A 109 5.87 1.18 0.32
C SER A 109 5.40 1.46 1.75
N PHE A 110 4.95 2.67 2.05
CA PHE A 110 4.42 3.05 3.35
C PHE A 110 3.17 2.25 3.71
N LEU A 111 2.17 2.24 2.82
CA LEU A 111 0.90 1.53 3.04
C LEU A 111 1.11 0.02 3.11
N ARG A 112 2.01 -0.53 2.28
CA ARG A 112 2.38 -1.94 2.37
C ARG A 112 2.97 -2.28 3.73
N ALA A 113 3.94 -1.51 4.22
CA ALA A 113 4.55 -1.73 5.53
C ALA A 113 3.52 -1.64 6.67
N PHE A 114 2.54 -0.75 6.56
CA PHE A 114 1.42 -0.65 7.48
C PHE A 114 0.50 -1.87 7.41
N ASN A 115 0.04 -2.26 6.23
CA ASN A 115 -0.87 -3.38 6.02
C ASN A 115 -0.25 -4.74 6.38
N ASP A 116 1.07 -4.90 6.17
CA ASP A 116 1.85 -6.06 6.63
C ASP A 116 2.04 -6.08 8.17
N GLY A 117 1.58 -5.06 8.88
CA GLY A 117 1.75 -4.93 10.32
C GLY A 117 3.18 -4.64 10.77
N ARG A 118 4.11 -4.34 9.84
CA ARG A 118 5.50 -3.99 10.15
C ARG A 118 5.64 -2.56 10.64
N LEU A 119 4.88 -1.61 10.10
CA LEU A 119 4.90 -0.22 10.51
C LEU A 119 3.91 0.02 11.65
N LYS A 120 4.41 0.33 12.84
CA LYS A 120 3.59 0.54 14.05
C LYS A 120 3.48 2.00 14.47
N HIS A 121 4.45 2.82 14.10
CA HIS A 121 4.52 4.25 14.43
C HIS A 121 5.24 5.01 13.33
N VAL A 122 5.13 6.33 13.38
CA VAL A 122 5.78 7.28 12.47
C VAL A 122 6.48 8.37 13.26
N GLY A 123 7.29 9.20 12.60
CA GLY A 123 7.89 10.39 13.21
C GLY A 123 6.83 11.40 13.68
N LYS A 124 7.21 12.30 14.56
CA LYS A 124 6.31 13.33 15.12
C LYS A 124 5.65 14.19 14.04
N ARG A 125 6.38 14.55 12.99
CA ARG A 125 5.89 15.35 11.87
C ARG A 125 6.01 14.56 10.58
N VAL A 126 4.93 14.46 9.85
CA VAL A 126 4.86 13.76 8.57
C VAL A 126 4.33 14.71 7.50
N VAL A 127 5.02 14.78 6.38
CA VAL A 127 4.58 15.50 5.19
C VAL A 127 4.22 14.47 4.12
N VAL A 128 3.02 14.58 3.60
CA VAL A 128 2.52 13.73 2.51
C VAL A 128 2.36 14.59 1.27
N VAL A 129 2.99 14.19 0.17
CA VAL A 129 2.94 14.91 -1.10
C VAL A 129 2.02 14.18 -2.07
N GLY A 130 0.93 14.83 -2.47
CA GLY A 130 -0.03 14.31 -3.45
C GLY A 130 -1.46 14.66 -3.07
N GLY A 131 -2.37 14.55 -4.05
CA GLY A 131 -3.79 14.92 -3.91
C GLY A 131 -4.76 13.83 -4.35
N GLY A 132 -4.33 12.57 -4.45
CA GLY A 132 -5.17 11.42 -4.76
C GLY A 132 -5.54 10.61 -3.52
N ASP A 133 -6.46 9.64 -3.65
CA ASP A 133 -6.92 8.78 -2.55
C ASP A 133 -5.76 8.08 -1.82
N THR A 134 -4.74 7.63 -2.54
CA THR A 134 -3.54 7.02 -1.93
C THR A 134 -2.84 7.98 -0.96
N SER A 135 -2.78 9.26 -1.27
CA SER A 135 -2.15 10.27 -0.40
C SER A 135 -3.01 10.54 0.84
N ILE A 136 -4.34 10.53 0.69
CA ILE A 136 -5.27 10.62 1.82
C ILE A 136 -5.11 9.39 2.73
N ASP A 137 -5.00 8.18 2.16
CA ASP A 137 -4.76 6.95 2.93
C ASP A 137 -3.47 7.03 3.74
N VAL A 138 -2.36 7.47 3.12
CA VAL A 138 -1.08 7.66 3.82
C VAL A 138 -1.22 8.67 4.96
N ALA A 139 -1.86 9.81 4.70
CA ALA A 139 -2.04 10.86 5.69
C ALA A 139 -2.89 10.38 6.87
N THR A 140 -3.99 9.67 6.61
CA THR A 140 -4.88 9.10 7.64
C THR A 140 -4.17 8.03 8.46
N VAL A 141 -3.44 7.11 7.80
CA VAL A 141 -2.64 6.10 8.50
C VAL A 141 -1.59 6.75 9.38
N ALA A 142 -0.82 7.72 8.84
CA ALA A 142 0.20 8.43 9.60
C ALA A 142 -0.39 9.18 10.81
N ARG A 143 -1.57 9.78 10.65
CA ARG A 143 -2.27 10.48 11.73
C ARG A 143 -2.72 9.54 12.85
N ARG A 144 -3.18 8.34 12.50
CA ARG A 144 -3.66 7.32 13.45
C ARG A 144 -2.53 6.55 14.12
N LEU A 145 -1.37 6.42 13.46
CA LEU A 145 -0.18 5.85 14.09
C LEU A 145 0.39 6.84 15.12
N GLY A 146 0.76 6.34 16.31
CA GLY A 146 1.51 7.13 17.28
C GLY A 146 2.90 7.50 16.76
N HIS A 147 3.48 8.58 17.23
CA HIS A 147 4.86 8.94 16.94
C HIS A 147 5.80 8.47 18.07
N ILE A 148 7.06 8.26 17.72
CA ILE A 148 8.11 7.88 18.67
C ILE A 148 8.71 9.14 19.26
N GLN A 149 8.75 9.26 20.61
CA GLN A 149 9.34 10.42 21.28
C GLN A 149 10.86 10.33 21.37
N HIS A 150 11.40 9.13 21.54
CA HIS A 150 12.84 8.88 21.59
C HIS A 150 13.18 7.81 20.56
N ILE A 151 13.72 8.25 19.43
CA ILE A 151 14.05 7.38 18.30
C ILE A 151 15.45 6.80 18.50
N ARG A 152 15.57 5.49 18.68
CA ARG A 152 16.83 4.76 18.52
C ARG A 152 17.08 4.52 17.02
N PRO A 153 18.33 4.30 16.59
CA PRO A 153 18.62 4.03 15.17
C PRO A 153 17.83 2.87 14.58
N THR A 154 17.48 1.86 15.39
CA THR A 154 16.67 0.71 15.00
C THR A 154 15.18 0.99 14.90
N ASP A 155 14.70 2.10 15.46
CA ASP A 155 13.28 2.44 15.55
C ASP A 155 12.84 3.41 14.44
N HIS A 156 13.71 3.71 13.47
CA HIS A 156 13.42 4.60 12.36
C HIS A 156 12.35 4.02 11.43
N PRO A 157 11.14 4.61 11.34
CA PRO A 157 10.05 4.09 10.51
C PRO A 157 10.42 3.92 9.05
N GLU A 158 11.22 4.83 8.51
CA GLU A 158 11.71 4.80 7.13
C GLU A 158 12.56 3.55 6.84
N LEU A 159 13.35 3.08 7.81
CA LEU A 159 14.14 1.85 7.65
C LEU A 159 13.27 0.61 7.66
N VAL A 160 12.20 0.59 8.46
CA VAL A 160 11.21 -0.49 8.46
C VAL A 160 10.44 -0.52 7.14
N ILE A 161 10.03 0.65 6.62
CA ILE A 161 9.30 0.77 5.35
C ILE A 161 10.13 0.21 4.19
N VAL A 162 11.43 0.51 4.14
CA VAL A 162 12.32 0.00 3.11
C VAL A 162 12.87 -1.41 3.41
N GLY A 163 12.44 -2.04 4.51
CA GLY A 163 12.84 -3.40 4.86
C GLY A 163 14.25 -3.55 5.42
N LYS A 164 14.88 -2.46 5.86
CA LYS A 164 16.26 -2.46 6.39
C LYS A 164 16.36 -2.74 7.89
N ALA A 165 15.27 -2.63 8.63
CA ALA A 165 15.23 -2.89 10.07
C ALA A 165 13.91 -3.57 10.47
N ALA A 166 13.99 -4.47 11.45
CA ALA A 166 12.81 -4.92 12.17
C ALA A 166 12.48 -3.90 13.26
N GLN A 167 11.21 -3.55 13.38
CA GLN A 167 10.78 -2.65 14.43
C GLN A 167 10.53 -3.45 15.71
N ASP A 168 11.40 -3.29 16.70
CA ASP A 168 11.13 -3.74 18.05
C ASP A 168 9.95 -2.91 18.61
N VAL A 169 9.01 -3.59 19.27
CA VAL A 169 7.86 -2.96 19.91
C VAL A 169 8.35 -2.25 21.16
N ALA A 170 9.00 -1.10 20.96
CA ALA A 170 9.29 -0.21 22.05
C ALA A 170 7.97 0.36 22.57
N GLU A 171 7.80 0.40 23.89
CA GLU A 171 6.62 0.88 24.61
C GLU A 171 6.03 2.14 23.96
N VAL A 172 4.84 2.01 23.39
CA VAL A 172 4.08 3.13 22.84
C VAL A 172 3.53 3.92 24.01
N SER A 173 4.29 4.90 24.46
CA SER A 173 3.75 5.92 25.37
C SER A 173 2.62 6.66 24.64
N ALA A 174 1.45 6.71 25.26
CA ALA A 174 0.20 7.38 24.87
C ALA A 174 0.13 7.87 23.41
N ARG A 175 -0.72 7.25 22.61
CA ARG A 175 -0.99 7.54 21.19
C ARG A 175 -1.42 9.00 20.97
N GLN A 176 -0.46 9.91 20.96
CA GLN A 176 -0.66 11.22 20.35
C GLN A 176 -0.38 11.03 18.86
N GLY A 177 -1.41 11.18 18.03
CA GLY A 177 -1.24 11.07 16.59
C GLY A 177 -0.18 12.04 16.06
N ALA A 178 0.53 11.68 15.00
CA ALA A 178 1.52 12.52 14.36
C ALA A 178 0.91 13.85 13.84
N GLU A 179 1.70 14.91 13.78
CA GLU A 179 1.34 16.13 13.05
C GLU A 179 1.49 15.83 11.55
N VAL A 180 0.38 15.73 10.84
CA VAL A 180 0.37 15.37 9.41
C VAL A 180 -0.02 16.58 8.58
N THR A 181 0.81 16.90 7.60
CA THR A 181 0.52 17.87 6.56
C THR A 181 0.48 17.18 5.20
N LEU A 182 -0.64 17.29 4.50
CA LEU A 182 -0.78 16.87 3.12
C LEU A 182 -0.63 18.10 2.21
N THR A 183 0.25 17.99 1.20
CA THR A 183 0.42 19.06 0.20
C THR A 183 -0.08 18.58 -1.16
N SER A 184 -0.81 19.43 -1.87
CA SER A 184 -1.30 19.16 -3.21
C SER A 184 -1.01 20.33 -4.14
N VAL A 185 -0.61 20.03 -5.37
CA VAL A 185 -0.46 21.05 -6.43
C VAL A 185 -1.82 21.59 -6.89
N PHE A 186 -2.89 20.84 -6.68
CA PHE A 186 -4.25 21.24 -7.00
C PHE A 186 -4.92 21.87 -5.78
N SER A 187 -5.86 22.79 -5.99
CA SER A 187 -6.76 23.24 -4.92
C SER A 187 -7.57 22.06 -4.37
N ILE A 188 -8.02 22.16 -3.12
CA ILE A 188 -8.85 21.13 -2.46
C ILE A 188 -10.05 20.73 -3.36
N GLU A 189 -10.65 21.69 -4.06
CA GLU A 189 -11.78 21.43 -4.94
C GLU A 189 -11.42 20.61 -6.19
N LYS A 190 -10.15 20.65 -6.63
CA LYS A 190 -9.62 19.98 -7.82
C LYS A 190 -8.75 18.78 -7.49
N MET A 191 -8.61 18.42 -6.22
CA MET A 191 -7.92 17.18 -5.83
C MET A 191 -8.62 15.97 -6.43
N GLN A 192 -7.84 15.00 -6.83
CA GLN A 192 -8.36 13.74 -7.43
C GLN A 192 -8.93 12.78 -6.38
N ALA A 193 -8.65 13.00 -5.11
CA ALA A 193 -9.20 12.22 -4.02
C ALA A 193 -10.70 12.42 -3.88
N ASN A 194 -11.39 11.38 -3.41
CA ASN A 194 -12.83 11.45 -3.13
C ASN A 194 -13.12 12.54 -2.10
N ARG A 195 -14.14 13.35 -2.35
CA ARG A 195 -14.53 14.47 -1.50
C ARG A 195 -14.77 14.08 -0.04
N HIS A 196 -15.46 12.97 0.16
CA HIS A 196 -15.73 12.42 1.48
C HIS A 196 -14.45 12.04 2.26
N GLU A 197 -13.46 11.48 1.58
CA GLU A 197 -12.17 11.16 2.18
C GLU A 197 -11.37 12.41 2.56
N ILE A 198 -11.44 13.46 1.76
CA ILE A 198 -10.84 14.76 2.08
C ILE A 198 -11.48 15.35 3.35
N GLU A 199 -12.79 15.32 3.45
CA GLU A 199 -13.54 15.82 4.61
C GLU A 199 -13.21 15.02 5.88
N HIS A 200 -13.10 13.70 5.78
CA HIS A 200 -12.67 12.85 6.88
C HIS A 200 -11.23 13.16 7.33
N ALA A 201 -10.30 13.33 6.39
CA ALA A 201 -8.91 13.67 6.70
C ALA A 201 -8.83 15.01 7.46
N LEU A 202 -9.58 16.02 7.03
CA LEU A 202 -9.69 17.31 7.73
C LEU A 202 -10.27 17.15 9.13
N ALA A 203 -11.32 16.35 9.28
CA ALA A 203 -11.95 16.07 10.58
C ALA A 203 -11.01 15.35 11.55
N GLU A 204 -10.07 14.53 11.06
CA GLU A 204 -9.01 13.89 11.86
C GLU A 204 -7.85 14.85 12.20
N GLY A 205 -7.91 16.11 11.77
CA GLY A 205 -6.91 17.13 12.06
C GLY A 205 -5.67 17.06 11.16
N ILE A 206 -5.79 16.50 9.96
CA ILE A 206 -4.75 16.57 8.93
C ILE A 206 -4.79 17.95 8.31
N ALA A 207 -3.65 18.66 8.30
CA ALA A 207 -3.53 19.95 7.64
C ALA A 207 -3.37 19.74 6.13
N ILE A 208 -4.26 20.31 5.31
CA ILE A 208 -4.13 20.27 3.86
C ILE A 208 -3.63 21.64 3.38
N ARG A 209 -2.50 21.64 2.67
CA ARG A 209 -1.93 22.80 2.00
C ARG A 209 -2.04 22.60 0.49
N ASP A 210 -3.01 23.21 -0.09
CA ASP A 210 -3.30 23.14 -1.51
C ASP A 210 -2.56 24.21 -2.32
N GLY A 211 -2.40 24.01 -3.62
CA GLY A 211 -1.61 24.88 -4.49
C GLY A 211 -0.09 24.88 -4.23
N TRP A 212 0.41 23.89 -3.49
CA TRP A 212 1.83 23.77 -3.14
C TRP A 212 2.49 22.64 -3.92
N ALA A 213 3.61 22.95 -4.57
CA ALA A 213 4.50 21.96 -5.18
C ALA A 213 5.82 21.89 -4.37
N PRO A 214 6.35 20.69 -4.12
CA PRO A 214 7.67 20.57 -3.47
C PRO A 214 8.75 21.09 -4.44
N GLY A 215 9.59 22.00 -3.95
CA GLY A 215 10.77 22.48 -4.70
C GLY A 215 12.01 21.65 -4.44
N GLU A 216 12.21 21.26 -3.15
CA GLU A 216 13.33 20.41 -2.72
C GLU A 216 12.87 19.47 -1.61
N GLY A 217 13.44 18.25 -1.58
CA GLY A 217 13.21 17.32 -0.48
C GLY A 217 13.89 17.84 0.80
N LEU A 218 13.22 17.66 1.93
CA LEU A 218 13.81 17.96 3.25
C LEU A 218 14.85 16.87 3.59
N ARG A 219 16.07 17.28 3.83
CA ARG A 219 17.15 16.42 4.36
C ARG A 219 17.03 16.30 5.88
#